data_6d5bd466ae6fcec724363040c4e6b656
#
_entry.id   6d5bd466ae6fcec724363040c4e6b656
#
_cell.length_a   1.000
_cell.length_b   1.000
_cell.length_c   1.000
_cell.angle_alpha   90.00
_cell.angle_beta   90.00
_cell.angle_gamma   90.00
#
_symmetry.space_group_name_H-M   'P 1'
#
loop_
_entity.id
_entity.type
_entity.pdbx_description
1 polymer ?
#
loop_
_entity_poly.entity_id
_entity_poly.type
_entity_poly.pdbx_seq_one_letter_code
_entity_poly.pdbx_strand_id
1 'polypeptide(L)'
;MHPLEKFEYCPRCGSHHFVENGVRSKKCENCGFEYFMNPSAANVAIIKNSEGEILVTLRKQEPAKGTLDLPGGFTEIGETSEEGVKREVMEETGLNVTVVHYLFSLPNVYRYSGIELPTLDMFYECDIEDETVLAANDDAAECMWIKPEDIHTEQFGLRSVRWGLVKFLEKNF
;
A
#
# COMPACT_ATOMS: atom_id res chain seq x y z
N MET A 1 13.99 -7.73 -15.85
CA MET A 1 14.53 -6.37 -15.66
C MET A 1 15.04 -6.29 -14.23
N HIS A 2 16.28 -5.79 -14.01
CA HIS A 2 16.82 -5.66 -12.66
C HIS A 2 16.14 -4.50 -11.93
N PRO A 3 15.72 -4.62 -10.65
CA PRO A 3 14.94 -3.58 -9.97
C PRO A 3 15.69 -2.23 -9.83
N LEU A 4 17.04 -2.26 -9.88
CA LEU A 4 17.89 -1.07 -9.86
C LEU A 4 18.45 -0.70 -11.24
N GLU A 5 17.89 -1.19 -12.35
CA GLU A 5 18.39 -0.92 -13.69
C GLU A 5 18.55 0.58 -13.98
N LYS A 6 17.57 1.37 -13.57
CA LYS A 6 17.53 2.84 -13.75
C LYS A 6 18.50 3.63 -12.85
N PHE A 7 19.14 2.96 -11.89
CA PHE A 7 20.11 3.58 -10.99
C PHE A 7 21.51 3.47 -11.59
N GLU A 8 21.87 4.38 -12.47
CA GLU A 8 23.12 4.33 -13.25
C GLU A 8 24.33 4.76 -12.44
N TYR A 9 24.13 5.58 -11.40
CA TYR A 9 25.20 6.16 -10.61
C TYR A 9 25.18 5.63 -9.17
N CYS A 10 26.37 5.45 -8.61
CA CYS A 10 26.53 5.14 -7.19
C CYS A 10 26.01 6.30 -6.32
N PRO A 11 25.04 6.11 -5.43
CA PRO A 11 24.49 7.19 -4.60
C PRO A 11 25.48 7.71 -3.55
N ARG A 12 26.59 6.97 -3.28
CA ARG A 12 27.61 7.38 -2.34
C ARG A 12 28.71 8.24 -2.96
N CYS A 13 29.17 7.93 -4.17
CA CYS A 13 30.34 8.59 -4.76
C CYS A 13 30.12 9.09 -6.19
N GLY A 14 28.94 8.93 -6.78
CA GLY A 14 28.61 9.41 -8.12
C GLY A 14 29.24 8.61 -9.26
N SER A 15 29.94 7.51 -8.98
CA SER A 15 30.61 6.71 -10.02
C SER A 15 29.59 5.98 -10.91
N HIS A 16 29.85 5.93 -12.22
CA HIS A 16 29.11 5.08 -13.18
C HIS A 16 29.41 3.58 -13.03
N HIS A 17 30.49 3.22 -12.35
CA HIS A 17 30.82 1.82 -12.08
C HIS A 17 29.97 1.26 -10.95
N PHE A 18 28.64 1.38 -11.09
CA PHE A 18 27.63 0.86 -10.18
C PHE A 18 26.91 -0.30 -10.85
N VAL A 19 27.48 -1.49 -10.69
CA VAL A 19 27.13 -2.70 -11.44
C VAL A 19 26.19 -3.63 -10.66
N GLU A 20 25.43 -4.43 -11.37
CA GLU A 20 24.56 -5.45 -10.77
C GLU A 20 25.38 -6.47 -9.96
N ASN A 21 24.93 -6.76 -8.75
CA ASN A 21 25.57 -7.69 -7.81
C ASN A 21 24.53 -8.60 -7.15
N GLY A 22 23.83 -9.40 -7.97
CA GLY A 22 22.74 -10.26 -7.56
C GLY A 22 21.37 -9.73 -8.01
N VAL A 23 20.29 -10.41 -7.61
CA VAL A 23 18.93 -10.18 -8.14
C VAL A 23 18.30 -8.86 -7.70
N ARG A 24 18.81 -8.22 -6.67
CA ARG A 24 18.24 -7.01 -6.07
C ARG A 24 19.27 -6.00 -5.55
N SER A 25 20.54 -6.17 -5.87
CA SER A 25 21.59 -5.23 -5.43
C SER A 25 22.47 -4.77 -6.58
N LYS A 26 23.02 -3.58 -6.41
CA LYS A 26 24.13 -3.06 -7.20
C LYS A 26 25.28 -2.69 -6.29
N LYS A 27 26.50 -2.96 -6.73
CA LYS A 27 27.75 -2.65 -6.02
C LYS A 27 28.60 -1.67 -6.82
N CYS A 28 29.17 -0.70 -6.14
CA CYS A 28 30.09 0.23 -6.75
C CYS A 28 31.52 -0.33 -6.74
N GLU A 29 32.09 -0.50 -7.92
CA GLU A 29 33.48 -0.97 -8.07
C GLU A 29 34.50 0.08 -7.62
N ASN A 30 34.12 1.39 -7.62
CA ASN A 30 35.01 2.48 -7.21
C ASN A 30 35.12 2.64 -5.69
N CYS A 31 34.00 2.59 -4.94
CA CYS A 31 34.00 2.85 -3.49
C CYS A 31 33.54 1.67 -2.63
N GLY A 32 33.16 0.55 -3.23
CA GLY A 32 32.71 -0.64 -2.54
C GLY A 32 31.30 -0.57 -1.96
N PHE A 33 30.59 0.56 -2.11
CA PHE A 33 29.22 0.71 -1.61
C PHE A 33 28.28 -0.27 -2.34
N GLU A 34 27.46 -0.97 -1.58
CA GLU A 34 26.43 -1.86 -2.11
C GLU A 34 25.04 -1.39 -1.65
N TYR A 35 24.11 -1.29 -2.59
CA TYR A 35 22.71 -0.93 -2.34
C TYR A 35 21.78 -2.07 -2.70
N PHE A 36 20.84 -2.35 -1.81
CA PHE A 36 19.82 -3.39 -1.98
C PHE A 36 18.44 -2.76 -2.13
N MET A 37 17.72 -3.11 -3.19
CA MET A 37 16.30 -2.82 -3.31
C MET A 37 15.54 -3.80 -2.40
N ASN A 38 14.92 -3.27 -1.37
CA ASN A 38 14.03 -4.04 -0.50
C ASN A 38 12.57 -3.65 -0.79
N PRO A 39 11.60 -4.53 -0.56
CA PRO A 39 10.20 -4.15 -0.62
C PRO A 39 9.90 -3.05 0.41
N SER A 40 9.21 -2.00 -0.03
CA SER A 40 8.68 -0.98 0.87
C SER A 40 7.48 -1.57 1.62
N ALA A 41 7.37 -1.25 2.92
CA ALA A 41 6.21 -1.61 3.70
C ALA A 41 5.03 -0.71 3.32
N ALA A 42 3.87 -1.32 3.09
CA ALA A 42 2.61 -0.63 2.85
C ALA A 42 1.49 -1.29 3.66
N ASN A 43 0.51 -0.49 4.07
CA ASN A 43 -0.60 -0.89 4.90
C ASN A 43 -1.90 -0.80 4.13
N VAL A 44 -2.82 -1.72 4.37
CA VAL A 44 -4.16 -1.74 3.78
C VAL A 44 -5.16 -2.06 4.89
N ALA A 45 -6.15 -1.18 5.08
CA ALA A 45 -7.20 -1.34 6.07
C ALA A 45 -8.47 -1.93 5.45
N ILE A 46 -9.00 -2.97 6.06
CA ILE A 46 -10.36 -3.46 5.82
C ILE A 46 -11.20 -3.03 7.02
N ILE A 47 -12.14 -2.12 6.79
CA ILE A 47 -12.98 -1.52 7.81
C ILE A 47 -14.43 -1.88 7.49
N LYS A 48 -15.18 -2.35 8.49
CA LYS A 48 -16.62 -2.63 8.37
C LYS A 48 -17.40 -1.66 9.24
N ASN A 49 -18.52 -1.17 8.71
CA ASN A 49 -19.50 -0.41 9.51
C ASN A 49 -20.42 -1.36 10.30
N SER A 50 -21.36 -0.78 11.04
CA SER A 50 -22.36 -1.50 11.85
C SER A 50 -23.31 -2.38 11.01
N GLU A 51 -23.45 -2.12 9.70
CA GLU A 51 -24.26 -2.90 8.76
C GLU A 51 -23.45 -4.01 8.07
N GLY A 52 -22.13 -4.09 8.34
CA GLY A 52 -21.20 -5.07 7.72
C GLY A 52 -20.72 -4.68 6.32
N GLU A 53 -20.98 -3.45 5.89
CA GLU A 53 -20.44 -2.91 4.64
C GLU A 53 -18.97 -2.57 4.78
N ILE A 54 -18.18 -2.72 3.72
CA ILE A 54 -16.74 -2.46 3.68
C ILE A 54 -16.48 -1.05 3.18
N LEU A 55 -15.59 -0.32 3.88
CA LEU A 55 -15.15 0.99 3.45
C LEU A 55 -14.23 0.88 2.23
N VAL A 56 -14.58 1.62 1.20
CA VAL A 56 -13.84 1.71 -0.05
C VAL A 56 -13.54 3.18 -0.36
N THR A 57 -12.37 3.44 -0.91
CA THR A 57 -11.97 4.77 -1.40
C THR A 57 -11.89 4.79 -2.92
N LEU A 58 -12.08 5.97 -3.52
CA LEU A 58 -11.80 6.23 -4.93
C LEU A 58 -10.44 6.93 -5.04
N ARG A 59 -9.51 6.34 -5.78
CA ARG A 59 -8.14 6.87 -5.92
C ARG A 59 -8.12 8.20 -6.67
N LYS A 60 -7.51 9.21 -6.07
CA LYS A 60 -7.30 10.56 -6.65
C LYS A 60 -6.02 10.66 -7.47
N GLN A 61 -5.00 9.84 -7.14
CA GLN A 61 -3.64 9.90 -7.68
C GLN A 61 -3.28 8.65 -8.50
N GLU A 62 -2.26 8.80 -9.36
CA GLU A 62 -1.59 7.64 -9.99
C GLU A 62 -0.70 6.89 -8.97
N PRO A 63 -0.50 5.61 -9.14
CA PRO A 63 -1.04 4.71 -10.15
C PRO A 63 -2.51 4.36 -9.91
N ALA A 64 -3.19 3.97 -10.97
CA ALA A 64 -4.58 3.52 -10.95
C ALA A 64 -5.61 4.59 -10.52
N LYS A 65 -5.36 5.86 -10.83
CA LYS A 65 -6.30 6.96 -10.61
C LYS A 65 -7.70 6.63 -11.15
N GLY A 66 -8.72 6.96 -10.37
CA GLY A 66 -10.13 6.75 -10.72
C GLY A 66 -10.61 5.30 -10.57
N THR A 67 -9.82 4.43 -9.98
CA THR A 67 -10.25 3.08 -9.58
C THR A 67 -10.53 3.01 -8.09
N LEU A 68 -11.24 1.97 -7.67
CA LEU A 68 -11.50 1.72 -6.25
C LEU A 68 -10.23 1.21 -5.57
N ASP A 69 -10.14 1.49 -4.26
CA ASP A 69 -9.08 1.04 -3.37
C ASP A 69 -9.64 0.81 -1.95
N LEU A 70 -8.79 0.31 -1.08
CA LEU A 70 -9.02 0.30 0.36
C LEU A 70 -8.15 1.38 1.01
N PRO A 71 -8.57 1.97 2.14
CA PRO A 71 -7.75 2.94 2.86
C PRO A 71 -6.37 2.37 3.21
N GLY A 72 -5.32 3.16 3.03
CA GLY A 72 -3.96 2.75 3.35
C GLY A 72 -2.89 3.41 2.51
N GLY A 73 -1.63 3.17 2.88
CA GLY A 73 -0.47 3.75 2.23
C GLY A 73 0.86 3.21 2.73
N PHE A 74 1.93 3.93 2.48
CA PHE A 74 3.26 3.52 2.91
C PHE A 74 3.48 3.75 4.41
N THR A 75 4.15 2.79 5.05
CA THR A 75 4.68 2.97 6.40
C THR A 75 5.79 4.02 6.38
N GLU A 76 5.73 5.00 7.26
CA GLU A 76 6.75 6.04 7.40
C GLU A 76 7.98 5.55 8.19
N ILE A 77 9.09 6.30 8.07
CA ILE A 77 10.31 5.99 8.82
C ILE A 77 10.07 6.25 10.30
N GLY A 78 10.21 5.21 11.10
CA GLY A 78 10.11 5.29 12.56
C GLY A 78 8.75 4.94 13.13
N GLU A 79 7.76 4.65 12.29
CA GLU A 79 6.46 4.11 12.74
C GLU A 79 6.39 2.57 12.61
N THR A 80 5.55 1.95 13.40
CA THR A 80 5.16 0.56 13.20
C THR A 80 4.08 0.47 12.11
N SER A 81 3.87 -0.73 11.57
CA SER A 81 2.83 -0.94 10.55
C SER A 81 1.42 -0.65 11.09
N GLU A 82 1.18 -0.95 12.37
CA GLU A 82 -0.08 -0.68 13.06
C GLU A 82 -0.31 0.83 13.29
N GLU A 83 0.75 1.59 13.55
CA GLU A 83 0.68 3.06 13.61
C GLU A 83 0.42 3.64 12.22
N GLY A 84 1.11 3.13 11.19
CA GLY A 84 0.95 3.57 9.81
C GLY A 84 -0.47 3.37 9.29
N VAL A 85 -1.09 2.19 9.51
CA VAL A 85 -2.46 1.97 9.05
C VAL A 85 -3.45 2.90 9.75
N LYS A 86 -3.25 3.21 11.03
CA LYS A 86 -4.11 4.17 11.77
C LYS A 86 -3.97 5.58 11.23
N ARG A 87 -2.74 6.02 10.96
CA ARG A 87 -2.47 7.35 10.39
C ARG A 87 -3.10 7.49 9.01
N GLU A 88 -2.87 6.53 8.09
CA GLU A 88 -3.43 6.56 6.74
C GLU A 88 -4.97 6.58 6.75
N VAL A 89 -5.60 5.74 7.56
CA VAL A 89 -7.07 5.75 7.70
C VAL A 89 -7.56 7.12 8.17
N MET A 90 -6.91 7.72 9.17
CA MET A 90 -7.27 9.04 9.66
C MET A 90 -7.09 10.12 8.59
N GLU A 91 -5.97 10.11 7.87
CA GLU A 91 -5.65 11.10 6.83
C GLU A 91 -6.62 11.03 5.65
N GLU A 92 -6.92 9.83 5.16
CA GLU A 92 -7.78 9.63 4.00
C GLU A 92 -9.28 9.75 4.30
N THR A 93 -9.70 9.30 5.49
CA THR A 93 -11.13 9.08 5.79
C THR A 93 -11.67 9.85 6.99
N GLY A 94 -10.80 10.43 7.81
CA GLY A 94 -11.18 11.09 9.07
C GLY A 94 -11.61 10.12 10.19
N LEU A 95 -11.55 8.80 9.96
CA LEU A 95 -11.97 7.80 10.93
C LEU A 95 -10.87 7.50 11.94
N ASN A 96 -11.24 7.40 13.23
CA ASN A 96 -10.34 6.99 14.29
C ASN A 96 -10.35 5.46 14.47
N VAL A 97 -9.22 4.81 14.18
CA VAL A 97 -9.06 3.36 14.35
C VAL A 97 -8.72 3.03 15.81
N THR A 98 -9.58 2.24 16.46
CA THR A 98 -9.41 1.81 17.85
C THR A 98 -8.63 0.51 17.97
N VAL A 99 -8.93 -0.49 17.14
CA VAL A 99 -8.30 -1.81 17.14
C VAL A 99 -7.77 -2.14 15.76
N VAL A 100 -6.62 -2.80 15.72
CA VAL A 100 -5.94 -3.25 14.48
C VAL A 100 -5.64 -4.74 14.61
N HIS A 101 -6.20 -5.55 13.71
CA HIS A 101 -5.96 -6.98 13.63
C HIS A 101 -5.23 -7.33 12.33
N TYR A 102 -3.98 -7.81 12.43
CA TYR A 102 -3.26 -8.30 11.27
C TYR A 102 -3.93 -9.53 10.66
N LEU A 103 -4.15 -9.51 9.35
CA LEU A 103 -4.77 -10.60 8.61
C LEU A 103 -3.74 -11.43 7.82
N PHE A 104 -3.02 -10.79 6.92
CA PHE A 104 -2.02 -11.38 6.03
C PHE A 104 -1.24 -10.29 5.30
N SER A 105 -0.20 -10.70 4.57
CA SER A 105 0.49 -9.81 3.63
C SER A 105 0.54 -10.39 2.23
N LEU A 106 0.65 -9.51 1.23
CA LEU A 106 0.80 -9.86 -0.18
C LEU A 106 1.92 -9.05 -0.83
N PRO A 107 2.72 -9.65 -1.71
CA PRO A 107 3.69 -8.90 -2.50
C PRO A 107 2.97 -8.12 -3.60
N ASN A 108 3.47 -6.91 -3.85
CA ASN A 108 2.97 -6.06 -4.92
C ASN A 108 4.11 -5.34 -5.64
N VAL A 109 3.80 -4.66 -6.72
CA VAL A 109 4.68 -3.75 -7.46
C VAL A 109 3.94 -2.45 -7.68
N TYR A 110 4.45 -1.41 -7.06
CA TYR A 110 3.91 -0.06 -7.15
C TYR A 110 4.71 0.74 -8.18
N ARG A 111 4.05 1.27 -9.20
CA ARG A 111 4.70 2.09 -10.23
C ARG A 111 4.74 3.54 -9.79
N TYR A 112 5.92 4.05 -9.51
CA TYR A 112 6.12 5.42 -9.05
C TYR A 112 7.34 6.05 -9.70
N SER A 113 7.21 7.29 -10.16
CA SER A 113 8.31 8.06 -10.80
C SER A 113 9.07 7.30 -11.90
N GLY A 114 8.36 6.46 -12.67
CA GLY A 114 8.93 5.68 -13.78
C GLY A 114 9.75 4.45 -13.36
N ILE A 115 9.71 4.07 -12.08
CA ILE A 115 10.31 2.84 -11.55
C ILE A 115 9.23 1.90 -11.03
N GLU A 116 9.54 0.60 -11.00
CA GLU A 116 8.73 -0.42 -10.36
C GLU A 116 9.27 -0.65 -8.94
N LEU A 117 8.54 -0.16 -7.95
CA LEU A 117 8.88 -0.30 -6.54
C LEU A 117 8.22 -1.57 -5.99
N PRO A 118 8.98 -2.59 -5.58
CA PRO A 118 8.40 -3.72 -4.89
C PRO A 118 7.84 -3.28 -3.54
N THR A 119 6.64 -3.75 -3.18
CA THR A 119 6.03 -3.51 -1.86
C THR A 119 5.63 -4.82 -1.20
N LEU A 120 5.53 -4.78 0.11
CA LEU A 120 4.90 -5.79 0.93
C LEU A 120 3.67 -5.14 1.57
N ASP A 121 2.50 -5.43 1.01
CA ASP A 121 1.25 -4.83 1.45
C ASP A 121 0.67 -5.69 2.58
N MET A 122 0.57 -5.09 3.78
CA MET A 122 0.08 -5.73 5.00
C MET A 122 -1.37 -5.36 5.21
N PHE A 123 -2.23 -6.37 5.30
CA PHE A 123 -3.68 -6.21 5.43
C PHE A 123 -4.09 -6.34 6.88
N TYR A 124 -4.91 -5.39 7.31
CA TYR A 124 -5.47 -5.32 8.66
C TYR A 124 -6.98 -5.21 8.61
N GLU A 125 -7.67 -5.93 9.50
CA GLU A 125 -9.05 -5.61 9.85
C GLU A 125 -9.00 -4.59 10.98
N CYS A 126 -9.71 -3.46 10.78
CA CYS A 126 -9.66 -2.32 11.69
C CYS A 126 -11.05 -1.98 12.22
N ASP A 127 -11.17 -1.88 13.55
CA ASP A 127 -12.36 -1.35 14.20
C ASP A 127 -12.23 0.17 14.34
N ILE A 128 -13.33 0.89 14.18
CA ILE A 128 -13.40 2.35 14.24
C ILE A 128 -14.29 2.80 15.41
N GLU A 129 -14.06 4.03 15.88
CA GLU A 129 -14.81 4.61 17.00
C GLU A 129 -16.21 5.08 16.58
N ASP A 130 -16.29 5.78 15.45
CA ASP A 130 -17.53 6.42 14.96
C ASP A 130 -17.51 6.46 13.43
N GLU A 131 -18.45 5.76 12.79
CA GLU A 131 -18.57 5.71 11.32
C GLU A 131 -19.24 6.97 10.73
N THR A 132 -19.89 7.80 11.56
CA THR A 132 -20.65 8.98 11.11
C THR A 132 -19.77 10.16 10.70
N VAL A 133 -18.49 10.15 11.09
CA VAL A 133 -17.52 11.22 10.77
C VAL A 133 -16.79 11.00 9.45
N LEU A 134 -17.16 9.97 8.69
CA LEU A 134 -16.53 9.62 7.40
C LEU A 134 -16.49 10.82 6.45
N ALA A 135 -15.29 11.16 5.98
CA ALA A 135 -15.07 12.21 4.99
C ALA A 135 -13.92 11.81 4.06
N ALA A 136 -14.04 12.10 2.77
CA ALA A 136 -12.94 11.88 1.83
C ALA A 136 -11.93 13.03 1.94
N ASN A 137 -10.68 12.69 2.24
CA ASN A 137 -9.58 13.62 2.41
C ASN A 137 -8.34 13.12 1.66
N ASP A 138 -7.28 13.94 1.62
CA ASP A 138 -5.97 13.64 1.06
C ASP A 138 -6.02 12.93 -0.31
N ASP A 139 -5.56 11.71 -0.42
CA ASP A 139 -5.46 10.93 -1.66
C ASP A 139 -6.77 10.22 -2.05
N ALA A 140 -7.79 10.22 -1.19
CA ALA A 140 -9.14 9.76 -1.51
C ALA A 140 -9.97 10.87 -2.18
N ALA A 141 -10.54 10.58 -3.35
CA ALA A 141 -11.50 11.47 -4.01
C ALA A 141 -12.92 11.31 -3.42
N GLU A 142 -13.26 10.11 -3.05
CA GLU A 142 -14.52 9.71 -2.42
C GLU A 142 -14.28 8.57 -1.45
N CYS A 143 -15.09 8.49 -0.40
CA CYS A 143 -15.21 7.34 0.51
C CYS A 143 -16.64 6.82 0.46
N MET A 144 -16.81 5.51 0.41
CA MET A 144 -18.12 4.88 0.34
C MET A 144 -18.16 3.54 1.07
N TRP A 145 -19.31 3.20 1.63
CA TRP A 145 -19.61 1.90 2.19
C TRP A 145 -20.22 1.01 1.12
N ILE A 146 -19.68 -0.18 0.90
CA ILE A 146 -20.14 -1.14 -0.11
C ILE A 146 -20.41 -2.48 0.56
N LYS A 147 -21.57 -3.06 0.29
CA LYS A 147 -21.89 -4.41 0.77
C LYS A 147 -20.93 -5.44 0.18
N PRO A 148 -20.50 -6.44 0.96
CA PRO A 148 -19.59 -7.48 0.47
C PRO A 148 -20.03 -8.15 -0.85
N GLU A 149 -21.34 -8.38 -1.01
CA GLU A 149 -21.91 -8.97 -2.22
C GLU A 149 -21.88 -8.06 -3.46
N ASP A 150 -21.77 -6.74 -3.24
CA ASP A 150 -21.71 -5.74 -4.33
C ASP A 150 -20.26 -5.34 -4.67
N ILE A 151 -19.26 -5.89 -3.97
CA ILE A 151 -17.85 -5.64 -4.27
C ILE A 151 -17.43 -6.40 -5.53
N HIS A 152 -17.16 -5.64 -6.59
CA HIS A 152 -16.58 -6.14 -7.83
C HIS A 152 -15.07 -5.90 -7.83
N THR A 153 -14.28 -6.93 -7.52
CA THR A 153 -12.84 -6.81 -7.30
C THR A 153 -12.07 -6.30 -8.53
N GLU A 154 -12.59 -6.48 -9.73
CA GLU A 154 -12.03 -5.93 -10.98
C GLU A 154 -12.03 -4.40 -11.05
N GLN A 155 -12.85 -3.71 -10.24
CA GLN A 155 -12.89 -2.25 -10.15
C GLN A 155 -11.72 -1.67 -9.34
N PHE A 156 -11.00 -2.51 -8.59
CA PHE A 156 -9.84 -2.11 -7.80
C PHE A 156 -8.57 -2.11 -8.65
N GLY A 157 -7.88 -0.99 -8.69
CA GLY A 157 -6.73 -0.80 -9.60
C GLY A 157 -5.47 -1.54 -9.17
N LEU A 158 -5.23 -1.69 -7.87
CA LEU A 158 -4.04 -2.33 -7.33
C LEU A 158 -4.21 -3.85 -7.22
N ARG A 159 -3.24 -4.60 -7.73
CA ARG A 159 -3.29 -6.06 -7.79
C ARG A 159 -3.39 -6.72 -6.41
N SER A 160 -2.60 -6.25 -5.46
CA SER A 160 -2.61 -6.77 -4.09
C SER A 160 -3.95 -6.55 -3.40
N VAL A 161 -4.56 -5.37 -3.59
CA VAL A 161 -5.88 -5.04 -3.03
C VAL A 161 -6.95 -5.96 -3.59
N ARG A 162 -6.96 -6.20 -4.93
CA ARG A 162 -7.86 -7.18 -5.53
C ARG A 162 -7.73 -8.57 -4.91
N TRP A 163 -6.51 -9.08 -4.81
CA TRP A 163 -6.25 -10.40 -4.24
C TRP A 163 -6.53 -10.46 -2.74
N GLY A 164 -6.24 -9.38 -2.03
CA GLY A 164 -6.53 -9.25 -0.60
C GLY A 164 -8.04 -9.29 -0.33
N LEU A 165 -8.83 -8.55 -1.14
CA LEU A 165 -10.28 -8.57 -1.04
C LEU A 165 -10.87 -9.95 -1.35
N VAL A 166 -10.44 -10.60 -2.45
CA VAL A 166 -10.87 -11.98 -2.75
C VAL A 166 -10.60 -12.89 -1.55
N LYS A 167 -9.36 -12.88 -1.04
CA LYS A 167 -8.97 -13.72 0.09
C LYS A 167 -9.75 -13.42 1.38
N PHE A 168 -10.09 -12.16 1.61
CA PHE A 168 -10.88 -11.74 2.76
C PHE A 168 -12.33 -12.17 2.64
N LEU A 169 -12.95 -11.92 1.49
CA LEU A 169 -14.35 -12.27 1.21
C LEU A 169 -14.57 -13.78 1.25
N GLU A 170 -13.72 -14.59 0.59
CA GLU A 170 -13.81 -16.06 0.62
C GLU A 170 -13.73 -16.67 2.02
N LYS A 171 -13.06 -15.99 2.96
CA LYS A 171 -12.90 -16.47 4.35
C LYS A 171 -14.03 -16.07 5.28
N ASN A 172 -14.70 -14.95 5.00
CA ASN A 172 -15.64 -14.32 5.92
C ASN A 172 -17.10 -14.36 5.44
N PHE A 173 -17.34 -14.73 4.19
CA PHE A 173 -18.65 -14.82 3.55
C PHE A 173 -18.75 -16.09 2.67
#